data_e84dda0640d37f3ef57e12db7e4aed41
#
_entry.id   e84dda0640d37f3ef57e12db7e4aed41
#
_cell.length_a   1.000
_cell.length_b   1.000
_cell.length_c   1.000
_cell.angle_alpha   90.00
_cell.angle_beta   90.00
_cell.angle_gamma   90.00
#
_symmetry.space_group_name_H-M   'P 1'
#
loop_
_entity.id
_entity.type
_entity.pdbx_description
1 polymer ?
#
loop_
_entity_poly.entity_id
_entity_poly.type
_entity_poly.pdbx_seq_one_letter_code
_entity_poly.pdbx_strand_id
1 'polypeptide(L)'
;ATSFVFDRGEVFNWTMTIQGSEERILDSVLPHEITHTIFASHFRQPLPRWADEGACTTVEHPVERARQHRMLIEFLRTGRGIAFPEMFAMREYPADVLPLYAQGYSLARYLIERGGRRRYVAFVGDGLNSDNWAAALSRHYGVNDLGNLQQTWLSWVKQGCPAPPAAVAAAVPEPAGWSPTARGQSPDPLPGRPAARPGRLATTTSRQSIYVLQARRSQRQEGGIPTAAAAPSVTRR
;
A
#
# COMPACT_ATOMS: atom_id res chain seq x y z
N ALA A 1 8.64 -10.57 -0.16
CA ALA A 1 9.32 -9.31 0.17
C ALA A 1 10.25 -8.94 -0.96
N THR A 2 10.19 -7.70 -1.42
CA THR A 2 11.07 -7.12 -2.43
C THR A 2 11.97 -6.07 -1.77
N SER A 3 13.25 -6.08 -2.12
CA SER A 3 14.23 -5.07 -1.68
C SER A 3 15.03 -4.55 -2.86
N PHE A 4 15.41 -3.30 -2.79
CA PHE A 4 16.21 -2.60 -3.79
C PHE A 4 16.86 -1.37 -3.16
N VAL A 5 17.83 -0.78 -3.87
CA VAL A 5 18.56 0.41 -3.44
C VAL A 5 18.31 1.52 -4.44
N PHE A 6 18.05 2.72 -3.94
CA PHE A 6 17.96 3.94 -4.75
C PHE A 6 19.27 4.73 -4.62
N ASP A 7 19.91 5.06 -5.75
CA ASP A 7 21.02 5.98 -5.80
C ASP A 7 20.95 6.82 -7.09
N ARG A 8 21.06 8.14 -6.94
CA ARG A 8 21.08 9.11 -8.05
C ARG A 8 19.97 8.95 -9.08
N GLY A 9 18.77 8.54 -8.64
CA GLY A 9 17.64 8.29 -9.53
C GLY A 9 17.68 6.94 -10.27
N GLU A 10 18.62 6.09 -9.93
CA GLU A 10 18.69 4.71 -10.39
C GLU A 10 18.21 3.75 -9.30
N VAL A 11 17.75 2.56 -9.73
CA VAL A 11 17.29 1.50 -8.83
C VAL A 11 18.03 0.22 -9.16
N PHE A 12 18.70 -0.35 -8.18
CA PHE A 12 19.55 -1.53 -8.36
C PHE A 12 19.54 -2.45 -7.14
N ASN A 13 20.30 -3.55 -7.16
CA ASN A 13 20.36 -4.58 -6.12
C ASN A 13 18.97 -5.18 -5.82
N TRP A 14 18.26 -5.54 -6.88
CA TRP A 14 16.94 -6.16 -6.79
C TRP A 14 17.04 -7.54 -6.15
N THR A 15 16.26 -7.75 -5.11
CA THR A 15 16.06 -9.07 -4.51
C THR A 15 14.58 -9.26 -4.23
N MET A 16 14.00 -10.37 -4.69
CA MET A 16 12.63 -10.74 -4.42
C MET A 16 12.60 -12.11 -3.77
N THR A 17 12.03 -12.20 -2.57
CA THR A 17 11.79 -13.45 -1.86
C THR A 17 10.31 -13.68 -1.73
N ILE A 18 9.81 -14.80 -2.28
CA ILE A 18 8.40 -15.16 -2.32
C ILE A 18 8.22 -16.47 -1.56
N GLN A 19 7.21 -16.52 -0.68
CA GLN A 19 6.86 -17.69 0.10
C GLN A 19 5.34 -17.83 0.20
N GLY A 20 4.82 -19.03 -0.02
CA GLY A 20 3.39 -19.35 0.05
C GLY A 20 3.09 -20.65 -0.68
N SER A 21 1.81 -21.05 -0.75
CA SER A 21 1.36 -22.05 -1.71
C SER A 21 1.46 -21.50 -3.13
N GLU A 22 1.57 -22.39 -4.13
CA GLU A 22 1.67 -22.01 -5.54
C GLU A 22 0.53 -21.10 -5.97
N GLU A 23 -0.71 -21.46 -5.67
CA GLU A 23 -1.90 -20.65 -5.97
C GLU A 23 -1.79 -19.24 -5.39
N ARG A 24 -1.48 -19.13 -4.10
CA ARG A 24 -1.36 -17.84 -3.43
C ARG A 24 -0.17 -17.02 -3.93
N ILE A 25 0.91 -17.67 -4.35
CA ILE A 25 2.04 -16.99 -4.97
C ILE A 25 1.59 -16.33 -6.27
N LEU A 26 0.90 -17.08 -7.13
CA LEU A 26 0.53 -16.61 -8.47
C LEU A 26 -0.57 -15.55 -8.46
N ASP A 27 -1.55 -15.66 -7.57
CA ASP A 27 -2.72 -14.78 -7.56
C ASP A 27 -2.60 -13.55 -6.64
N SER A 28 -1.67 -13.58 -5.70
CA SER A 28 -1.55 -12.51 -4.70
C SER A 28 -0.13 -12.06 -4.46
N VAL A 29 0.78 -12.97 -4.03
CA VAL A 29 2.10 -12.54 -3.55
C VAL A 29 2.96 -12.00 -4.68
N LEU A 30 3.01 -12.68 -5.81
CA LEU A 30 3.81 -12.27 -6.97
C LEU A 30 3.30 -10.96 -7.61
N PRO A 31 2.00 -10.76 -7.87
CA PRO A 31 1.47 -9.47 -8.33
C PRO A 31 1.80 -8.31 -7.38
N HIS A 32 1.71 -8.54 -6.06
CA HIS A 32 2.08 -7.56 -5.04
C HIS A 32 3.56 -7.16 -5.15
N GLU A 33 4.47 -8.13 -5.13
CA GLU A 33 5.92 -7.90 -5.19
C GLU A 33 6.38 -7.30 -6.54
N ILE A 34 5.75 -7.69 -7.65
CA ILE A 34 5.99 -7.08 -8.96
C ILE A 34 5.56 -5.60 -8.95
N THR A 35 4.48 -5.25 -8.26
CA THR A 35 4.02 -3.85 -8.20
C THR A 35 5.03 -2.97 -7.48
N HIS A 36 5.68 -3.44 -6.41
CA HIS A 36 6.82 -2.74 -5.80
C HIS A 36 7.93 -2.48 -6.80
N THR A 37 8.27 -3.49 -7.63
CA THR A 37 9.30 -3.37 -8.66
C THR A 37 8.94 -2.31 -9.71
N ILE A 38 7.69 -2.34 -10.19
CA ILE A 38 7.17 -1.36 -11.15
C ILE A 38 7.23 0.05 -10.57
N PHE A 39 6.78 0.24 -9.33
CA PHE A 39 6.75 1.55 -8.69
C PHE A 39 8.16 2.07 -8.42
N ALA A 40 9.06 1.24 -7.92
CA ALA A 40 10.45 1.63 -7.72
C ALA A 40 11.10 2.06 -9.05
N SER A 41 10.90 1.30 -10.13
CA SER A 41 11.42 1.63 -11.47
C SER A 41 10.82 2.92 -12.03
N HIS A 42 9.52 3.17 -11.79
CA HIS A 42 8.80 4.33 -12.28
C HIS A 42 9.17 5.60 -11.52
N PHE A 43 9.10 5.58 -10.19
CA PHE A 43 9.32 6.75 -9.36
C PHE A 43 10.81 7.02 -9.07
N ARG A 44 11.66 6.01 -9.09
CA ARG A 44 13.11 6.07 -8.86
C ARG A 44 13.49 6.74 -7.53
N GLN A 45 12.58 6.67 -6.55
CA GLN A 45 12.75 7.17 -5.19
C GLN A 45 11.81 6.41 -4.25
N PRO A 46 12.10 6.38 -2.93
CA PRO A 46 11.25 5.73 -1.95
C PRO A 46 9.84 6.35 -1.93
N LEU A 47 8.82 5.49 -1.95
CA LEU A 47 7.43 5.90 -1.79
C LEU A 47 7.06 5.96 -0.30
N PRO A 48 6.06 6.79 0.08
CA PRO A 48 5.41 6.67 1.37
C PRO A 48 4.80 5.27 1.53
N ARG A 49 4.95 4.69 2.70
CA ARG A 49 4.54 3.29 2.94
C ARG A 49 3.07 3.02 2.66
N TRP A 50 2.20 3.98 2.97
CA TRP A 50 0.77 3.85 2.67
C TRP A 50 0.48 3.75 1.17
N ALA A 51 1.24 4.48 0.34
CA ALA A 51 1.02 4.50 -1.11
C ALA A 51 1.60 3.26 -1.78
N ASP A 52 2.80 2.83 -1.36
CA ASP A 52 3.49 1.66 -1.86
C ASP A 52 2.70 0.38 -1.53
N GLU A 53 2.56 0.07 -0.26
CA GLU A 53 1.85 -1.13 0.21
C GLU A 53 0.37 -1.13 -0.17
N GLY A 54 -0.26 0.07 -0.12
CA GLY A 54 -1.66 0.22 -0.47
C GLY A 54 -1.94 -0.14 -1.93
N ALA A 55 -1.13 0.36 -2.85
CA ALA A 55 -1.28 0.06 -4.27
C ALA A 55 -0.96 -1.41 -4.58
N CYS A 56 0.11 -1.96 -3.99
CA CYS A 56 0.48 -3.36 -4.17
C CYS A 56 -0.65 -4.30 -3.74
N THR A 57 -1.34 -4.00 -2.65
CA THR A 57 -2.50 -4.79 -2.20
C THR A 57 -3.71 -4.69 -3.13
N THR A 58 -3.86 -3.63 -3.93
CA THR A 58 -5.00 -3.51 -4.87
C THR A 58 -5.00 -4.55 -6.00
N VAL A 59 -3.86 -5.15 -6.28
CA VAL A 59 -3.69 -6.17 -7.34
C VAL A 59 -3.73 -7.61 -6.82
N GLU A 60 -3.84 -7.81 -5.51
CA GLU A 60 -3.97 -9.13 -4.89
C GLU A 60 -5.34 -9.77 -5.16
N HIS A 61 -5.45 -11.06 -4.92
CA HIS A 61 -6.69 -11.81 -5.02
C HIS A 61 -7.82 -11.20 -4.16
N PRO A 62 -9.08 -11.24 -4.61
CA PRO A 62 -10.20 -10.66 -3.88
C PRO A 62 -10.32 -11.11 -2.41
N VAL A 63 -9.96 -12.36 -2.11
CA VAL A 63 -9.97 -12.90 -0.73
C VAL A 63 -8.99 -12.15 0.18
N GLU A 64 -7.77 -11.88 -0.29
CA GLU A 64 -6.77 -11.11 0.48
C GLU A 64 -7.22 -9.65 0.66
N ARG A 65 -7.75 -9.04 -0.39
CA ARG A 65 -8.31 -7.68 -0.32
C ARG A 65 -9.50 -7.59 0.65
N ALA A 66 -10.38 -8.59 0.67
CA ALA A 66 -11.48 -8.66 1.63
C ALA A 66 -10.97 -8.83 3.07
N ARG A 67 -9.86 -9.56 3.27
CA ARG A 67 -9.20 -9.69 4.58
C ARG A 67 -8.67 -8.34 5.06
N GLN A 68 -8.00 -7.57 4.20
CA GLN A 68 -7.52 -6.22 4.52
C GLN A 68 -8.68 -5.31 4.92
N HIS A 69 -9.80 -5.37 4.20
CA HIS A 69 -10.98 -4.59 4.52
C HIS A 69 -11.57 -4.95 5.90
N ARG A 70 -11.68 -6.23 6.23
CA ARG A 70 -12.16 -6.64 7.57
C ARG A 70 -11.24 -6.14 8.68
N MET A 71 -9.91 -6.22 8.49
CA MET A 71 -8.96 -5.68 9.46
C MET A 71 -9.09 -4.16 9.60
N LEU A 72 -9.30 -3.42 8.51
CA LEU A 72 -9.55 -1.98 8.55
C LEU A 72 -10.72 -1.65 9.47
N ILE A 73 -11.88 -2.30 9.27
CA ILE A 73 -13.07 -2.06 10.08
C ILE A 73 -12.79 -2.32 11.57
N GLU A 74 -12.07 -3.40 11.89
CA GLU A 74 -11.65 -3.69 13.26
C GLU A 74 -10.76 -2.58 13.83
N PHE A 75 -9.76 -2.13 13.07
CA PHE A 75 -8.83 -1.09 13.53
C PHE A 75 -9.52 0.26 13.74
N LEU A 76 -10.42 0.65 12.84
CA LEU A 76 -11.20 1.88 13.00
C LEU A 76 -12.11 1.80 14.23
N ARG A 77 -12.76 0.65 14.48
CA ARG A 77 -13.64 0.44 15.63
C ARG A 77 -12.88 0.44 16.96
N THR A 78 -11.64 -0.02 16.97
CA THR A 78 -10.80 -0.13 18.19
C THR A 78 -9.87 1.07 18.40
N GLY A 79 -10.02 2.15 17.63
CA GLY A 79 -9.20 3.35 17.75
C GLY A 79 -7.75 3.18 17.29
N ARG A 80 -7.44 2.15 16.51
CA ARG A 80 -6.10 1.87 15.96
C ARG A 80 -5.91 2.45 14.55
N GLY A 81 -6.86 3.25 14.07
CA GLY A 81 -6.71 3.99 12.82
C GLY A 81 -5.62 5.06 12.94
N ILE A 82 -4.88 5.28 11.86
CA ILE A 82 -3.82 6.28 11.78
C ILE A 82 -4.40 7.54 11.14
N ALA A 83 -4.18 8.71 11.76
CA ALA A 83 -4.58 9.99 11.17
C ALA A 83 -3.85 10.22 9.84
N PHE A 84 -4.53 10.72 8.80
CA PHE A 84 -3.91 10.92 7.49
C PHE A 84 -2.69 11.85 7.51
N PRO A 85 -2.68 12.97 8.25
CA PRO A 85 -1.46 13.78 8.37
C PRO A 85 -0.25 12.98 8.89
N GLU A 86 -0.46 12.11 9.87
CA GLU A 86 0.57 11.21 10.41
C GLU A 86 0.97 10.15 9.39
N MET A 87 -0.01 9.47 8.78
CA MET A 87 0.22 8.40 7.80
C MET A 87 0.98 8.90 6.56
N PHE A 88 0.68 10.11 6.08
CA PHE A 88 1.34 10.70 4.92
C PHE A 88 2.77 11.19 5.24
N ALA A 89 3.01 11.63 6.46
CA ALA A 89 4.34 12.02 6.93
C ALA A 89 5.23 10.82 7.31
N MET A 90 4.68 9.62 7.39
CA MET A 90 5.37 8.42 7.87
C MET A 90 6.44 7.94 6.88
N ARG A 91 7.70 8.00 7.31
CA ARG A 91 8.86 7.56 6.51
C ARG A 91 9.33 6.15 6.90
N GLU A 92 9.05 5.73 8.13
CA GLU A 92 9.43 4.43 8.67
C GLU A 92 8.17 3.62 8.99
N TYR A 93 8.33 2.30 9.11
CA TYR A 93 7.24 1.45 9.53
C TYR A 93 6.96 1.63 11.03
N PRO A 94 5.70 1.81 11.44
CA PRO A 94 5.34 1.82 12.85
C PRO A 94 5.54 0.41 13.46
N ALA A 95 5.66 0.33 14.79
CA ALA A 95 5.77 -0.95 15.48
C ALA A 95 4.56 -1.87 15.20
N ASP A 96 3.35 -1.29 15.13
CA ASP A 96 2.14 -1.96 14.68
C ASP A 96 1.86 -1.59 13.21
N VAL A 97 2.33 -2.41 12.30
CA VAL A 97 2.27 -2.13 10.85
C VAL A 97 0.92 -2.49 10.21
N LEU A 98 0.10 -3.34 10.84
CA LEU A 98 -1.12 -3.86 10.22
C LEU A 98 -2.17 -2.77 9.94
N PRO A 99 -2.39 -1.77 10.82
CA PRO A 99 -3.26 -0.64 10.50
C PRO A 99 -2.80 0.13 9.26
N LEU A 100 -1.49 0.35 9.10
CA LEU A 100 -0.93 1.03 7.93
C LEU A 100 -1.24 0.29 6.63
N TYR A 101 -1.07 -1.04 6.59
CA TYR A 101 -1.40 -1.86 5.41
C TYR A 101 -2.89 -1.82 5.08
N ALA A 102 -3.74 -2.07 6.07
CA ALA A 102 -5.19 -2.09 5.86
C ALA A 102 -5.73 -0.72 5.44
N GLN A 103 -5.24 0.34 6.05
CA GLN A 103 -5.65 1.71 5.77
C GLN A 103 -5.07 2.22 4.45
N GLY A 104 -3.80 1.93 4.16
CA GLY A 104 -3.15 2.24 2.89
C GLY A 104 -3.86 1.58 1.71
N TYR A 105 -4.18 0.28 1.81
CA TYR A 105 -4.99 -0.42 0.81
C TYR A 105 -6.34 0.26 0.58
N SER A 106 -7.06 0.54 1.65
CA SER A 106 -8.39 1.16 1.55
C SER A 106 -8.34 2.55 0.93
N LEU A 107 -7.33 3.36 1.27
CA LEU A 107 -7.14 4.68 0.68
C LEU A 107 -6.71 4.59 -0.78
N ALA A 108 -5.75 3.73 -1.13
CA ALA A 108 -5.35 3.53 -2.52
C ALA A 108 -6.53 3.08 -3.39
N ARG A 109 -7.33 2.12 -2.91
CA ARG A 109 -8.56 1.69 -3.56
C ARG A 109 -9.54 2.86 -3.76
N TYR A 110 -9.81 3.64 -2.71
CA TYR A 110 -10.70 4.80 -2.77
C TYR A 110 -10.28 5.83 -3.83
N LEU A 111 -9.00 6.14 -3.90
CA LEU A 111 -8.44 7.08 -4.87
C LEU A 111 -8.48 6.53 -6.30
N ILE A 112 -8.13 5.25 -6.47
CA ILE A 112 -8.16 4.57 -7.78
C ILE A 112 -9.58 4.45 -8.31
N GLU A 113 -10.56 4.10 -7.47
CA GLU A 113 -11.97 4.02 -7.89
C GLU A 113 -12.53 5.38 -8.32
N ARG A 114 -12.06 6.49 -7.76
CA ARG A 114 -12.48 7.85 -8.09
C ARG A 114 -11.78 8.47 -9.29
N GLY A 115 -10.53 8.11 -9.53
CA GLY A 115 -9.72 8.79 -10.55
C GLY A 115 -9.04 7.86 -11.55
N GLY A 116 -9.14 6.55 -11.36
CA GLY A 116 -8.38 5.58 -12.14
C GLY A 116 -6.92 5.45 -11.70
N ARG A 117 -6.28 4.37 -12.15
CA ARG A 117 -4.87 4.07 -11.80
C ARG A 117 -3.89 5.15 -12.28
N ARG A 118 -4.09 5.70 -13.46
CA ARG A 118 -3.20 6.74 -14.03
C ARG A 118 -3.20 7.99 -13.14
N ARG A 119 -4.37 8.46 -12.71
CA ARG A 119 -4.48 9.62 -11.82
C ARG A 119 -3.85 9.35 -10.46
N TYR A 120 -4.02 8.14 -9.93
CA TYR A 120 -3.37 7.74 -8.68
C TYR A 120 -1.83 7.82 -8.80
N VAL A 121 -1.25 7.27 -9.87
CA VAL A 121 0.19 7.33 -10.13
C VAL A 121 0.68 8.78 -10.27
N ALA A 122 -0.05 9.61 -11.03
CA ALA A 122 0.28 11.03 -11.20
C ALA A 122 0.20 11.78 -9.86
N PHE A 123 -0.81 11.53 -9.05
CA PHE A 123 -0.95 12.10 -7.70
C PHE A 123 0.22 11.73 -6.79
N VAL A 124 0.59 10.45 -6.77
CA VAL A 124 1.74 9.98 -5.97
C VAL A 124 3.03 10.63 -6.48
N GLY A 125 3.24 10.72 -7.79
CA GLY A 125 4.41 11.39 -8.39
C GLY A 125 4.52 12.87 -8.02
N ASP A 126 3.42 13.60 -8.11
CA ASP A 126 3.38 15.03 -7.74
C ASP A 126 3.63 15.23 -6.24
N GLY A 127 3.04 14.38 -5.39
CA GLY A 127 3.27 14.41 -3.96
C GLY A 127 4.74 14.15 -3.59
N LEU A 128 5.37 13.16 -4.23
CA LEU A 128 6.79 12.84 -4.05
C LEU A 128 7.72 13.97 -4.50
N ASN A 129 7.40 14.61 -5.63
CA ASN A 129 8.25 15.65 -6.21
C ASN A 129 8.18 16.96 -5.44
N SER A 130 7.03 17.31 -4.89
CA SER A 130 6.79 18.57 -4.19
C SER A 130 6.90 18.49 -2.67
N ASP A 131 6.86 17.29 -2.09
CA ASP A 131 6.63 17.00 -0.67
C ASP A 131 5.38 17.74 -0.12
N ASN A 132 4.44 18.08 -1.02
CA ASN A 132 3.20 18.81 -0.71
C ASN A 132 1.98 17.98 -1.14
N TRP A 133 1.59 17.07 -0.28
CA TRP A 133 0.48 16.16 -0.51
C TRP A 133 -0.87 16.87 -0.62
N ALA A 134 -1.06 17.98 0.08
CA ALA A 134 -2.30 18.76 -0.01
C ALA A 134 -2.45 19.42 -1.39
N ALA A 135 -1.39 19.99 -1.94
CA ALA A 135 -1.41 20.57 -3.28
C ALA A 135 -1.62 19.50 -4.36
N ALA A 136 -0.94 18.35 -4.25
CA ALA A 136 -1.14 17.22 -5.15
C ALA A 136 -2.59 16.70 -5.09
N LEU A 137 -3.15 16.57 -3.89
CA LEU A 137 -4.51 16.13 -3.66
C LEU A 137 -5.54 17.09 -4.28
N SER A 138 -5.35 18.39 -4.08
CA SER A 138 -6.21 19.42 -4.69
C SER A 138 -6.17 19.35 -6.21
N ARG A 139 -4.97 19.21 -6.80
CA ARG A 139 -4.79 19.14 -8.27
C ARG A 139 -5.45 17.90 -8.89
N HIS A 140 -5.27 16.74 -8.28
CA HIS A 140 -5.71 15.47 -8.88
C HIS A 140 -7.12 15.04 -8.48
N TYR A 141 -7.58 15.44 -7.31
CA TYR A 141 -8.87 14.97 -6.76
C TYR A 141 -9.81 16.10 -6.34
N GLY A 142 -9.39 17.37 -6.43
CA GLY A 142 -10.21 18.51 -6.02
C GLY A 142 -10.49 18.57 -4.51
N VAL A 143 -9.65 17.93 -3.69
CA VAL A 143 -9.78 17.89 -2.24
C VAL A 143 -8.70 18.77 -1.62
N ASN A 144 -9.08 19.70 -0.76
CA ASN A 144 -8.22 20.80 -0.33
C ASN A 144 -7.12 20.40 0.66
N ASP A 145 -7.37 19.41 1.52
CA ASP A 145 -6.44 19.00 2.56
C ASP A 145 -6.62 17.53 2.98
N LEU A 146 -5.67 17.00 3.76
CA LEU A 146 -5.67 15.61 4.22
C LEU A 146 -6.78 15.32 5.24
N GLY A 147 -7.21 16.31 6.02
CA GLY A 147 -8.32 16.15 6.96
C GLY A 147 -9.64 15.94 6.24
N ASN A 148 -9.89 16.73 5.19
CA ASN A 148 -11.06 16.60 4.32
C ASN A 148 -11.04 15.27 3.55
N LEU A 149 -9.86 14.84 3.05
CA LEU A 149 -9.69 13.52 2.46
C LEU A 149 -10.07 12.42 3.47
N GLN A 150 -9.59 12.51 4.70
CA GLN A 150 -9.89 11.53 5.74
C GLN A 150 -11.38 11.46 6.05
N GLN A 151 -12.06 12.60 6.17
CA GLN A 151 -13.51 12.64 6.44
C GLN A 151 -14.31 12.02 5.31
N THR A 152 -14.01 12.35 4.05
CA THR A 152 -14.71 11.80 2.88
C THR A 152 -14.44 10.31 2.71
N TRP A 153 -13.20 9.86 2.96
CA TRP A 153 -12.84 8.45 2.96
C TRP A 153 -13.54 7.68 4.09
N LEU A 154 -13.58 8.20 5.33
CA LEU A 154 -14.31 7.58 6.44
C LEU A 154 -15.80 7.46 6.15
N SER A 155 -16.40 8.48 5.53
CA SER A 155 -17.80 8.45 5.10
C SER A 155 -18.04 7.32 4.08
N TRP A 156 -17.15 7.20 3.08
CA TRP A 156 -17.20 6.12 2.09
C TRP A 156 -17.04 4.73 2.73
N VAL A 157 -16.12 4.56 3.69
CA VAL A 157 -15.97 3.31 4.42
C VAL A 157 -17.22 2.96 5.22
N LYS A 158 -17.82 3.94 5.92
CA LYS A 158 -19.07 3.75 6.68
C LYS A 158 -20.24 3.35 5.79
N GLN A 159 -20.27 3.77 4.53
CA GLN A 159 -21.29 3.40 3.54
C GLN A 159 -21.03 2.02 2.89
N GLY A 160 -20.03 1.27 3.33
CA GLY A 160 -19.70 -0.05 2.78
C GLY A 160 -18.86 0.01 1.51
N CYS A 161 -18.12 1.09 1.28
CA CYS A 161 -17.24 1.28 0.14
C CYS A 161 -17.96 1.16 -1.21
N PRO A 162 -19.03 1.95 -1.47
CA PRO A 162 -19.79 1.87 -2.71
C PRO A 162 -18.92 2.22 -3.92
N ALA A 163 -19.13 1.50 -5.03
CA ALA A 163 -18.51 1.86 -6.29
C ALA A 163 -18.92 3.28 -6.73
N PRO A 164 -18.04 4.06 -7.37
CA PRO A 164 -18.43 5.37 -7.88
C PRO A 164 -19.52 5.24 -8.94
N PRO A 165 -20.43 6.23 -9.06
CA PRO A 165 -21.40 6.26 -10.15
C PRO A 165 -20.69 6.15 -11.52
N ALA A 166 -21.27 5.41 -12.46
CA ALA A 166 -20.69 5.14 -13.78
C ALA A 166 -20.25 6.42 -14.55
N ALA A 167 -20.95 7.54 -14.32
CA ALA A 167 -20.62 8.84 -14.90
C ALA A 167 -19.24 9.40 -14.43
N VAL A 168 -18.82 9.09 -13.20
CA VAL A 168 -17.51 9.54 -12.67
C VAL A 168 -16.38 8.68 -13.21
N ALA A 169 -16.63 7.38 -13.43
CA ALA A 169 -15.67 6.46 -14.02
C ALA A 169 -15.35 6.78 -15.49
N ALA A 170 -16.34 7.30 -16.23
CA ALA A 170 -16.21 7.67 -17.65
C ALA A 170 -15.57 9.05 -17.88
N ALA A 171 -15.49 9.92 -16.85
CA ALA A 171 -15.03 11.30 -16.99
C ALA A 171 -13.50 11.47 -16.80
N VAL A 172 -12.73 10.39 -16.76
CA VAL A 172 -11.27 10.47 -16.71
C VAL A 172 -10.74 10.65 -18.12
N PRO A 173 -10.33 11.86 -18.55
CA PRO A 173 -9.74 12.04 -19.88
C PRO A 173 -8.46 11.20 -19.96
N GLU A 174 -8.33 10.38 -20.99
CA GLU A 174 -7.08 9.77 -21.34
C GLU A 174 -6.06 10.86 -21.65
N PRO A 175 -4.89 10.91 -20.99
CA PRO A 175 -3.86 11.87 -21.38
C PRO A 175 -3.44 11.57 -22.82
N ALA A 176 -3.62 12.54 -23.70
CA ALA A 176 -3.20 12.46 -25.08
C ALA A 176 -1.69 12.15 -25.14
N GLY A 177 -1.32 11.09 -25.86
CA GLY A 177 0.09 10.82 -26.21
C GLY A 177 0.78 9.66 -25.50
N TRP A 178 0.07 8.81 -24.75
CA TRP A 178 0.69 7.61 -24.19
C TRP A 178 0.55 6.42 -25.15
N SER A 179 1.67 5.97 -25.73
CA SER A 179 1.77 4.68 -26.41
C SER A 179 2.60 3.74 -25.54
N PRO A 180 2.16 2.52 -25.23
CA PRO A 180 2.98 1.55 -24.52
C PRO A 180 4.14 1.13 -25.41
N THR A 181 5.33 1.67 -25.16
CA THR A 181 6.53 1.18 -25.82
C THR A 181 6.96 -0.10 -25.11
N ALA A 182 6.54 -1.23 -25.64
CA ALA A 182 7.04 -2.53 -25.24
C ALA A 182 8.48 -2.69 -25.75
N ARG A 183 9.46 -2.16 -25.02
CA ARG A 183 10.87 -2.52 -25.18
C ARG A 183 11.53 -2.49 -23.82
N GLY A 184 12.20 -3.61 -23.47
CA GLY A 184 13.02 -3.78 -22.27
C GLY A 184 14.27 -2.89 -22.28
N GLN A 185 14.08 -1.60 -22.24
CA GLN A 185 15.13 -0.62 -22.02
C GLN A 185 14.67 0.28 -20.88
N SER A 186 15.54 0.51 -19.92
CA SER A 186 15.31 1.53 -18.89
C SER A 186 14.92 2.83 -19.61
N PRO A 187 13.84 3.53 -19.19
CA PRO A 187 13.49 4.79 -19.80
C PRO A 187 14.66 5.77 -19.66
N ASP A 188 14.94 6.51 -20.72
CA ASP A 188 15.94 7.57 -20.69
C ASP A 188 15.69 8.55 -19.55
N PRO A 189 16.73 9.10 -18.91
CA PRO A 189 16.56 10.08 -17.84
C PRO A 189 15.74 11.25 -18.36
N LEU A 190 14.68 11.63 -17.63
CA LEU A 190 13.82 12.75 -17.98
C LEU A 190 14.66 14.03 -18.12
N PRO A 191 14.62 14.73 -19.27
CA PRO A 191 15.37 15.96 -19.45
C PRO A 191 14.88 17.04 -18.47
N GLY A 192 15.79 17.63 -17.71
CA GLY A 192 15.52 18.80 -16.88
C GLY A 192 15.37 18.60 -15.37
N ARG A 193 15.65 17.44 -14.82
CA ARG A 193 15.67 17.25 -13.37
C ARG A 193 17.02 17.72 -12.78
N PRO A 194 17.07 18.69 -11.84
CA PRO A 194 18.31 19.03 -11.16
C PRO A 194 18.85 17.81 -10.44
N ALA A 195 20.16 17.59 -10.51
CA ALA A 195 20.84 16.51 -9.82
C ALA A 195 20.47 16.53 -8.33
N ALA A 196 19.91 15.42 -7.85
CA ALA A 196 19.62 15.27 -6.43
C ALA A 196 20.92 15.48 -5.63
N ARG A 197 20.84 16.28 -4.56
CA ARG A 197 21.95 16.45 -3.61
C ARG A 197 22.44 15.07 -3.16
N PRO A 198 23.75 14.88 -2.93
CA PRO A 198 24.28 13.62 -2.42
C PRO A 198 23.68 13.38 -1.03
N GLY A 199 22.59 12.65 -1.00
CA GLY A 199 21.90 12.22 0.18
C GLY A 199 22.18 10.74 0.42
N ARG A 200 22.29 10.35 1.68
CA ARG A 200 22.47 8.98 2.18
C ARG A 200 21.79 7.94 1.28
N LEU A 201 22.53 6.87 0.96
CA LEU A 201 21.98 5.63 0.40
C LEU A 201 20.70 5.24 1.15
N ALA A 202 19.56 5.45 0.52
CA ALA A 202 18.29 5.02 1.10
C ALA A 202 18.07 3.57 0.68
N THR A 203 18.41 2.64 1.56
CA THR A 203 18.06 1.23 1.39
C THR A 203 16.61 1.05 1.81
N THR A 204 15.71 0.92 0.86
CA THR A 204 14.34 0.52 1.16
C THR A 204 14.29 -1.00 1.23
N THR A 205 14.54 -1.53 2.42
CA THR A 205 14.29 -2.93 2.70
C THR A 205 12.87 -3.03 3.23
N SER A 206 11.97 -3.66 2.48
CA SER A 206 10.72 -4.15 3.06
C SER A 206 11.11 -5.24 4.07
N ARG A 207 11.26 -4.86 5.34
CA ARG A 207 11.83 -5.75 6.37
C ARG A 207 10.98 -6.98 6.65
N GLN A 208 9.69 -6.98 6.28
CA GLN A 208 8.82 -8.17 6.36
C GLN A 208 7.64 -7.99 5.40
N SER A 209 7.41 -8.96 4.52
CA SER A 209 6.17 -9.04 3.75
C SER A 209 4.97 -9.09 4.69
N ILE A 210 3.89 -8.42 4.34
CA ILE A 210 2.60 -8.49 5.06
C ILE A 210 2.18 -9.93 5.32
N TYR A 211 2.51 -10.85 4.43
CA TYR A 211 2.21 -12.28 4.55
C TYR A 211 2.94 -12.95 5.72
N VAL A 212 4.20 -12.57 5.98
CA VAL A 212 4.97 -13.05 7.14
C VAL A 212 4.37 -12.51 8.44
N LEU A 213 3.98 -11.25 8.47
CA LEU A 213 3.34 -10.64 9.64
C LEU A 213 1.97 -11.27 9.93
N GLN A 214 1.19 -11.51 8.90
CA GLN A 214 -0.12 -12.16 9.02
C GLN A 214 -0.01 -13.62 9.47
N ALA A 215 0.96 -14.38 8.92
CA ALA A 215 1.22 -15.76 9.33
C ALA A 215 1.61 -15.86 10.82
N ARG A 216 2.48 -14.96 11.30
CA ARG A 216 2.84 -14.90 12.72
C ARG A 216 1.66 -14.57 13.63
N ARG A 217 0.72 -13.73 13.18
CA ARG A 217 -0.50 -13.42 13.95
C ARG A 217 -1.43 -14.63 14.03
N SER A 218 -1.64 -15.37 12.94
CA SER A 218 -2.44 -16.60 12.92
C SER A 218 -1.88 -17.66 13.86
N GLN A 219 -0.57 -17.90 13.82
CA GLN A 219 0.09 -18.85 14.72
C GLN A 219 -0.04 -18.48 16.21
N ARG A 220 -0.03 -17.19 16.55
CA ARG A 220 -0.25 -16.73 17.95
C ARG A 220 -1.69 -16.92 18.40
N GLN A 221 -2.67 -16.87 17.49
CA GLN A 221 -4.08 -17.10 17.82
C GLN A 221 -4.40 -18.59 17.99
N GLU A 222 -3.73 -19.47 17.23
CA GLU A 222 -3.89 -20.93 17.33
C GLU A 222 -3.13 -21.53 18.51
N GLY A 223 -2.03 -20.92 18.97
CA GLY A 223 -1.24 -21.37 20.13
C GLY A 223 -1.83 -21.00 21.50
N GLY A 224 -2.97 -20.33 21.55
CA GLY A 224 -3.61 -19.82 22.78
C GLY A 224 -4.79 -20.63 23.33
N ILE A 225 -4.97 -21.92 22.96
CA ILE A 225 -5.98 -22.77 23.58
C ILE A 225 -5.40 -23.28 24.91
N PRO A 226 -5.90 -22.84 26.07
CA PRO A 226 -5.47 -23.45 27.34
C PRO A 226 -5.97 -24.88 27.37
N THR A 227 -5.05 -25.82 27.43
CA THR A 227 -5.35 -27.23 27.76
C THR A 227 -6.08 -27.24 29.08
N ALA A 228 -7.34 -27.70 29.08
CA ALA A 228 -8.15 -27.85 30.26
C ALA A 228 -7.39 -28.75 31.27
N ALA A 229 -7.12 -28.22 32.44
CA ALA A 229 -6.51 -28.96 33.55
C ALA A 229 -7.39 -30.16 33.91
N ALA A 230 -6.79 -31.33 33.92
CA ALA A 230 -7.41 -32.57 34.38
C ALA A 230 -7.86 -32.41 35.84
N ALA A 231 -9.13 -32.70 36.11
CA ALA A 231 -9.69 -32.74 37.47
C ALA A 231 -9.05 -33.85 38.31
N PRO A 232 -8.78 -33.62 39.58
CA PRO A 232 -8.22 -34.66 40.45
C PRO A 232 -9.27 -35.73 40.74
N SER A 233 -8.86 -36.99 40.56
CA SER A 233 -9.63 -38.18 40.92
C SER A 233 -9.83 -38.25 42.44
N VAL A 234 -11.08 -38.23 42.90
CA VAL A 234 -11.45 -38.47 44.28
C VAL A 234 -11.47 -39.99 44.52
N THR A 235 -10.53 -40.50 45.27
CA THR A 235 -10.56 -41.89 45.80
C THR A 235 -11.42 -41.90 47.03
N ARG A 236 -12.55 -42.59 46.98
CA ARG A 236 -13.33 -42.98 48.20
C ARG A 236 -12.71 -44.19 48.81
N ARG A 237 -12.46 -44.12 50.11
CA ARG A 237 -12.42 -45.29 51.08
C ARG A 237 -13.82 -45.49 51.64
#